data_fdd3b74183fddcdc4d68361581b32d1b
#
_entry.id   fdd3b74183fddcdc4d68361581b32d1b
#
_cell.length_a   1.000
_cell.length_b   1.000
_cell.length_c   1.000
_cell.angle_alpha   90.00
_cell.angle_beta   90.00
_cell.angle_gamma   90.00
#
_symmetry.space_group_name_H-M   'P 1'
#
loop_
_entity.id
_entity.type
_entity.pdbx_description
1 polymer ?
#
loop_
_entity_poly.entity_id
_entity_poly.type
_entity_poly.pdbx_seq_one_letter_code
_entity_poly.pdbx_strand_id
1 'polypeptide(L)'
;MNYRLVILFSSLLAATANAGNTDWPTYGNDAGSSKYAALEQINSGNVADLRVAWQWQSPDTALGKADPKQTPWGFKSTPLKIGNVLYISTSLGQVAAINATNGQTIWLFDTRTYDDGRPTNLGYNHRGVAHWSNGKDKSIIFMPTNN
;
A
#
# COMPACT_ATOMS: atom_id res chain seq x y z
N MET A 1 6.32 -58.18 -33.55
CA MET A 1 5.43 -57.66 -32.47
C MET A 1 5.79 -56.18 -32.24
N ASN A 2 5.02 -55.27 -32.90
CA ASN A 2 5.36 -53.83 -32.97
C ASN A 2 4.61 -53.11 -31.84
N TYR A 3 5.34 -52.65 -30.83
CA TYR A 3 4.77 -51.80 -29.77
C TYR A 3 4.74 -50.35 -30.28
N ARG A 4 3.53 -49.75 -30.42
CA ARG A 4 3.32 -48.34 -30.67
C ARG A 4 3.28 -47.62 -29.30
N LEU A 5 4.27 -46.78 -29.07
CA LEU A 5 4.31 -45.86 -27.91
C LEU A 5 3.32 -44.70 -28.19
N VAL A 6 2.23 -44.63 -27.42
CA VAL A 6 1.30 -43.49 -27.45
C VAL A 6 1.75 -42.50 -26.35
N ILE A 7 2.30 -41.36 -26.79
CA ILE A 7 2.63 -40.26 -25.89
C ILE A 7 1.39 -39.37 -25.78
N LEU A 8 0.75 -39.41 -24.64
CA LEU A 8 -0.31 -38.46 -24.27
C LEU A 8 0.33 -37.14 -23.79
N PHE A 9 0.26 -36.13 -24.65
CA PHE A 9 0.53 -34.75 -24.22
C PHE A 9 -0.66 -34.25 -23.41
N SER A 10 -0.54 -34.21 -22.10
CA SER A 10 -1.42 -33.43 -21.22
C SER A 10 -1.01 -31.96 -21.31
N SER A 11 -1.75 -31.19 -22.11
CA SER A 11 -1.65 -29.73 -22.10
C SER A 11 -2.14 -29.21 -20.76
N LEU A 12 -1.20 -28.77 -19.92
CA LEU A 12 -1.51 -27.99 -18.74
C LEU A 12 -2.02 -26.62 -19.23
N LEU A 13 -3.33 -26.45 -19.30
CA LEU A 13 -3.92 -25.11 -19.43
C LEU A 13 -3.59 -24.36 -18.14
N ALA A 14 -2.55 -23.53 -18.18
CA ALA A 14 -2.39 -22.48 -17.21
C ALA A 14 -3.60 -21.54 -17.35
N ALA A 15 -4.56 -21.63 -16.44
CA ALA A 15 -5.60 -20.64 -16.29
C ALA A 15 -4.89 -19.32 -15.94
N THR A 16 -4.78 -18.43 -16.92
CA THR A 16 -4.44 -17.02 -16.64
C THR A 16 -5.59 -16.46 -15.83
N ALA A 17 -5.44 -16.44 -14.51
CA ALA A 17 -6.32 -15.69 -13.66
C ALA A 17 -6.28 -14.25 -14.19
N ASN A 18 -7.40 -13.77 -14.70
CA ASN A 18 -7.61 -12.39 -15.06
C ASN A 18 -7.49 -11.64 -13.72
N ALA A 19 -6.30 -11.09 -13.45
CA ALA A 19 -6.09 -10.24 -12.31
C ALA A 19 -6.95 -8.99 -12.57
N GLY A 20 -8.18 -9.00 -12.09
CA GLY A 20 -9.05 -7.83 -12.08
C GLY A 20 -8.28 -6.67 -11.50
N ASN A 21 -8.70 -5.44 -11.79
CA ASN A 21 -8.07 -4.26 -11.25
C ASN A 21 -7.99 -4.39 -9.72
N THR A 22 -6.77 -4.57 -9.18
CA THR A 22 -6.51 -4.71 -7.75
C THR A 22 -6.16 -3.38 -7.10
N ASP A 23 -6.36 -2.27 -7.82
CA ASP A 23 -6.06 -0.94 -7.30
C ASP A 23 -7.04 -0.56 -6.20
N TRP A 24 -6.53 0.25 -5.28
CA TRP A 24 -7.27 0.88 -4.19
C TRP A 24 -6.96 2.37 -4.19
N PRO A 25 -7.50 3.13 -5.16
CA PRO A 25 -7.04 4.49 -5.48
C PRO A 25 -7.55 5.57 -4.53
N THR A 26 -8.54 5.24 -3.68
CA THR A 26 -9.12 6.15 -2.68
C THR A 26 -9.29 5.45 -1.34
N TYR A 27 -9.53 6.20 -0.27
CA TYR A 27 -9.78 5.65 1.06
C TYR A 27 -10.85 4.55 1.08
N GLY A 28 -11.91 4.74 0.34
CA GLY A 28 -13.04 3.80 0.29
C GLY A 28 -13.03 2.88 -0.92
N ASN A 29 -11.96 2.85 -1.69
CA ASN A 29 -11.79 2.16 -2.96
C ASN A 29 -12.52 2.83 -4.13
N ASP A 30 -13.77 3.17 -3.98
CA ASP A 30 -14.62 3.79 -5.00
C ASP A 30 -15.32 5.05 -4.49
N ALA A 31 -16.03 5.74 -5.39
CA ALA A 31 -16.78 6.96 -5.07
C ALA A 31 -17.92 6.71 -4.07
N GLY A 32 -18.45 5.51 -4.00
CA GLY A 32 -19.45 5.09 -3.02
C GLY A 32 -18.87 4.69 -1.67
N SER A 33 -17.53 4.68 -1.56
CA SER A 33 -16.82 4.23 -0.34
C SER A 33 -17.23 2.82 0.11
N SER A 34 -17.38 1.91 -0.84
CA SER A 34 -17.85 0.54 -0.59
C SER A 34 -16.86 -0.27 0.26
N LYS A 35 -15.58 0.10 0.26
CA LYS A 35 -14.48 -0.63 0.91
C LYS A 35 -14.42 -2.09 0.47
N TYR A 36 -14.80 -2.35 -0.76
CA TYR A 36 -14.88 -3.68 -1.35
C TYR A 36 -14.02 -3.78 -2.60
N ALA A 37 -13.37 -4.92 -2.77
CA ALA A 37 -12.73 -5.35 -4.00
C ALA A 37 -13.08 -6.81 -4.27
N ALA A 38 -13.39 -7.15 -5.52
CA ALA A 38 -13.73 -8.51 -5.93
C ALA A 38 -12.45 -9.38 -6.03
N LEU A 39 -11.81 -9.63 -4.89
CA LEU A 39 -10.59 -10.43 -4.77
C LEU A 39 -10.96 -11.76 -4.11
N GLU A 40 -10.56 -12.87 -4.71
CA GLU A 40 -10.87 -14.22 -4.26
C GLU A 40 -9.62 -15.04 -3.87
N GLN A 41 -8.43 -14.42 -3.92
CA GLN A 41 -7.17 -15.12 -3.62
C GLN A 41 -7.11 -15.60 -2.17
N ILE A 42 -7.76 -14.87 -1.24
CA ILE A 42 -7.90 -15.26 0.17
C ILE A 42 -9.35 -15.67 0.39
N ASN A 43 -9.54 -16.88 0.87
CA ASN A 43 -10.85 -17.46 1.12
C ASN A 43 -10.81 -18.38 2.34
N SER A 44 -11.95 -18.94 2.73
CA SER A 44 -12.06 -19.82 3.90
C SER A 44 -11.18 -21.07 3.86
N GLY A 45 -10.77 -21.51 2.67
CA GLY A 45 -9.90 -22.67 2.49
C GLY A 45 -8.41 -22.40 2.69
N ASN A 46 -7.98 -21.13 2.62
CA ASN A 46 -6.55 -20.80 2.71
C ASN A 46 -6.19 -19.67 3.69
N VAL A 47 -7.19 -19.03 4.32
CA VAL A 47 -6.95 -17.93 5.27
C VAL A 47 -6.07 -18.34 6.46
N ALA A 48 -6.12 -19.60 6.89
CA ALA A 48 -5.29 -20.12 7.98
C ALA A 48 -3.80 -20.24 7.61
N ASP A 49 -3.49 -20.25 6.32
CA ASP A 49 -2.12 -20.42 5.80
C ASP A 49 -1.43 -19.08 5.53
N LEU A 50 -2.09 -17.95 5.81
CA LEU A 50 -1.50 -16.63 5.62
C LEU A 50 -0.20 -16.48 6.41
N ARG A 51 0.78 -15.87 5.75
CA ARG A 51 2.07 -15.51 6.34
C ARG A 51 2.41 -14.08 6.01
N VAL A 52 3.16 -13.42 6.90
CA VAL A 52 3.68 -12.08 6.64
C VAL A 52 4.68 -12.16 5.48
N ALA A 53 4.34 -11.52 4.35
CA ALA A 53 5.20 -11.49 3.18
C ALA A 53 6.38 -10.51 3.38
N TRP A 54 6.12 -9.36 3.96
CA TRP A 54 7.12 -8.33 4.27
C TRP A 54 6.56 -7.36 5.33
N GLN A 55 7.44 -6.56 5.90
CA GLN A 55 7.11 -5.48 6.82
C GLN A 55 7.84 -4.20 6.38
N TRP A 56 7.15 -3.08 6.45
CA TRP A 56 7.73 -1.76 6.22
C TRP A 56 7.76 -0.98 7.53
N GLN A 57 8.93 -0.42 7.84
CA GLN A 57 9.12 0.40 9.03
C GLN A 57 9.03 1.88 8.66
N SER A 58 8.11 2.62 9.31
CA SER A 58 8.00 4.06 9.14
C SER A 58 9.29 4.78 9.55
N PRO A 59 9.76 5.75 8.76
CA PRO A 59 10.88 6.61 9.13
C PRO A 59 10.62 7.43 10.40
N ASP A 60 9.38 7.65 10.79
CA ASP A 60 9.00 8.29 12.06
C ASP A 60 9.66 7.62 13.27
N THR A 61 9.93 6.32 13.19
CA THR A 61 10.60 5.58 14.25
C THR A 61 12.01 6.11 14.54
N ALA A 62 12.74 6.48 13.49
CA ALA A 62 14.09 7.03 13.63
C ALA A 62 14.03 8.46 14.18
N LEU A 63 13.08 9.26 13.68
CA LEU A 63 12.87 10.65 14.16
C LEU A 63 12.47 10.67 15.64
N GLY A 64 11.51 9.84 16.05
CA GLY A 64 11.11 9.76 17.46
C GLY A 64 12.19 9.22 18.40
N LYS A 65 13.14 8.41 17.90
CA LYS A 65 14.33 8.00 18.67
C LYS A 65 15.34 9.12 18.81
N ALA A 66 15.49 9.96 17.77
CA ALA A 66 16.41 11.10 17.78
C ALA A 66 15.87 12.24 18.65
N ASP A 67 14.57 12.51 18.60
CA ASP A 67 13.88 13.48 19.45
C ASP A 67 12.55 12.88 19.97
N PRO A 68 12.46 12.54 21.26
CA PRO A 68 11.24 12.01 21.86
C PRO A 68 10.00 12.90 21.72
N LYS A 69 10.16 14.21 21.53
CA LYS A 69 9.04 15.12 21.25
C LYS A 69 8.38 14.85 19.91
N GLN A 70 9.10 14.25 18.98
CA GLN A 70 8.62 13.84 17.66
C GLN A 70 8.03 12.41 17.65
N THR A 71 7.82 11.81 18.81
CA THR A 71 7.18 10.48 18.87
C THR A 71 5.67 10.60 18.62
N PRO A 72 5.12 10.01 17.58
CA PRO A 72 3.68 10.01 17.31
C PRO A 72 2.95 9.08 18.29
N TRP A 73 1.68 9.36 18.56
CA TRP A 73 0.85 8.51 19.42
C TRP A 73 0.33 7.24 18.73
N GLY A 74 0.43 7.18 17.44
CA GLY A 74 0.00 6.03 16.66
C GLY A 74 0.06 6.27 15.17
N PHE A 75 -0.09 5.19 14.42
CA PHE A 75 -0.10 5.19 12.96
C PHE A 75 -1.52 4.93 12.48
N LYS A 76 -2.17 5.90 11.83
CA LYS A 76 -3.59 5.85 11.44
C LYS A 76 -3.81 6.01 9.95
N SER A 77 -2.76 5.95 9.17
CA SER A 77 -2.81 6.15 7.73
C SER A 77 -3.40 4.92 7.02
N THR A 78 -4.27 5.14 6.07
CA THR A 78 -4.74 4.12 5.14
C THR A 78 -3.93 4.24 3.86
N PRO A 79 -3.21 3.19 3.43
CA PRO A 79 -2.46 3.23 2.19
C PRO A 79 -3.39 3.20 0.98
N LEU A 80 -2.99 3.86 -0.10
CA LEU A 80 -3.56 3.67 -1.44
C LEU A 80 -2.68 2.71 -2.23
N LYS A 81 -3.29 1.89 -3.07
CA LYS A 81 -2.59 1.01 -4.01
C LYS A 81 -2.91 1.41 -5.45
N ILE A 82 -1.88 1.72 -6.22
CA ILE A 82 -2.00 2.07 -7.64
C ILE A 82 -0.92 1.30 -8.39
N GLY A 83 -1.34 0.42 -9.27
CA GLY A 83 -0.43 -0.55 -9.88
C GLY A 83 0.30 -1.39 -8.83
N ASN A 84 1.61 -1.44 -8.89
CA ASN A 84 2.45 -2.16 -7.92
C ASN A 84 3.05 -1.24 -6.83
N VAL A 85 2.41 -0.10 -6.54
CA VAL A 85 2.91 0.87 -5.56
C VAL A 85 1.87 1.13 -4.48
N LEU A 86 2.31 1.08 -3.22
CA LEU A 86 1.56 1.57 -2.08
C LEU A 86 2.02 2.99 -1.74
N TYR A 87 1.07 3.91 -1.63
CA TYR A 87 1.31 5.28 -1.20
C TYR A 87 0.74 5.48 0.19
N ILE A 88 1.55 6.00 1.10
CA ILE A 88 1.16 6.14 2.49
C ILE A 88 1.75 7.42 3.08
N SER A 89 0.98 8.12 3.92
CA SER A 89 1.53 9.18 4.78
C SER A 89 1.99 8.60 6.11
N THR A 90 3.03 9.17 6.67
CA THR A 90 3.44 8.89 8.05
C THR A 90 2.78 9.86 9.02
N SER A 91 2.85 9.56 10.32
CA SER A 91 2.26 10.43 11.34
C SER A 91 2.97 11.78 11.45
N LEU A 92 4.27 11.83 11.15
CA LEU A 92 5.07 13.07 11.13
C LEU A 92 4.98 13.84 9.81
N GLY A 93 4.08 13.44 8.90
CA GLY A 93 3.83 14.20 7.67
C GLY A 93 4.78 13.88 6.52
N GLN A 94 5.42 12.72 6.52
CA GLN A 94 6.15 12.23 5.36
C GLN A 94 5.24 11.43 4.44
N VAL A 95 5.58 11.33 3.16
CA VAL A 95 4.89 10.46 2.19
C VAL A 95 5.85 9.46 1.62
N ALA A 96 5.49 8.18 1.67
CA ALA A 96 6.28 7.11 1.09
C ALA A 96 5.55 6.45 -0.08
N ALA A 97 6.30 6.11 -1.12
CA ALA A 97 5.93 5.13 -2.11
C ALA A 97 6.71 3.83 -1.85
N ILE A 98 5.98 2.73 -1.76
CA ILE A 98 6.51 1.43 -1.37
C ILE A 98 6.16 0.42 -2.46
N ASN A 99 7.09 -0.42 -2.84
CA ASN A 99 6.83 -1.53 -3.75
C ASN A 99 5.91 -2.54 -3.06
N ALA A 100 4.71 -2.73 -3.61
CA ALA A 100 3.69 -3.59 -3.02
C ALA A 100 4.08 -5.08 -2.97
N THR A 101 5.00 -5.52 -3.82
CA THR A 101 5.45 -6.92 -3.86
C THR A 101 6.43 -7.27 -2.74
N ASN A 102 7.33 -6.35 -2.37
CA ASN A 102 8.46 -6.68 -1.49
C ASN A 102 8.67 -5.70 -0.32
N GLY A 103 7.86 -4.64 -0.21
CA GLY A 103 7.94 -3.68 0.88
C GLY A 103 9.11 -2.69 0.79
N GLN A 104 9.88 -2.66 -0.30
CA GLN A 104 10.98 -1.71 -0.47
C GLN A 104 10.45 -0.30 -0.71
N THR A 105 11.05 0.68 -0.05
CA THR A 105 10.77 2.10 -0.31
C THR A 105 11.31 2.49 -1.69
N ILE A 106 10.42 2.96 -2.56
CA ILE A 106 10.77 3.48 -3.89
C ILE A 106 11.26 4.92 -3.75
N TRP A 107 10.49 5.74 -3.02
CA TRP A 107 10.87 7.09 -2.64
C TRP A 107 10.19 7.50 -1.32
N LEU A 108 10.78 8.49 -0.69
CA LEU A 108 10.28 9.15 0.51
C LEU A 108 10.30 10.65 0.27
N PHE A 109 9.18 11.31 0.48
CA PHE A 109 9.08 12.77 0.50
C PHE A 109 8.88 13.24 1.93
N ASP A 110 9.81 14.05 2.42
CA ASP A 110 9.78 14.59 3.76
C ASP A 110 9.36 16.05 3.73
N THR A 111 8.20 16.37 4.30
CA THR A 111 7.67 17.72 4.38
C THR A 111 8.36 18.55 5.46
N ARG A 112 8.99 17.90 6.43
CA ARG A 112 9.61 18.51 7.62
C ARG A 112 8.65 19.35 8.48
N THR A 113 7.35 19.18 8.35
CA THR A 113 6.36 19.92 9.14
C THR A 113 6.47 19.64 10.67
N TYR A 114 7.14 18.56 11.05
CA TYR A 114 7.45 18.25 12.43
C TYR A 114 8.51 19.20 13.06
N ASP A 115 9.28 19.92 12.25
CA ASP A 115 10.25 20.92 12.70
C ASP A 115 9.54 22.13 13.32
N ASP A 116 8.30 22.43 12.90
CA ASP A 116 7.47 23.51 13.43
C ASP A 116 6.87 23.17 14.80
N GLY A 117 7.14 21.97 15.28
CA GLY A 117 6.68 21.49 16.57
C GLY A 117 5.40 20.67 16.51
N ARG A 118 4.98 20.20 17.68
CA ARG A 118 3.83 19.30 17.78
C ARG A 118 2.51 20.06 17.64
N PRO A 119 1.62 19.67 16.73
CA PRO A 119 0.28 20.26 16.63
C PRO A 119 -0.50 20.15 17.94
N THR A 120 -1.22 21.21 18.31
CA THR A 120 -1.86 21.36 19.63
C THR A 120 -3.02 20.40 19.88
N ASN A 121 -3.71 19.94 18.84
CA ASN A 121 -4.93 19.15 18.98
C ASN A 121 -4.65 17.64 19.15
N LEU A 122 -4.43 16.95 18.05
CA LEU A 122 -4.27 15.50 18.03
C LEU A 122 -2.79 15.07 17.95
N GLY A 123 -1.86 16.02 18.10
CA GLY A 123 -0.45 15.77 17.88
C GLY A 123 -0.15 15.35 16.43
N TYR A 124 0.92 14.63 16.25
CA TYR A 124 1.29 14.10 14.93
C TYR A 124 0.31 13.02 14.50
N ASN A 125 -0.52 13.31 13.50
CA ASN A 125 -1.54 12.39 13.05
C ASN A 125 -1.97 12.68 11.61
N HIS A 126 -1.72 11.75 10.70
CA HIS A 126 -2.19 11.77 9.33
C HIS A 126 -3.05 10.53 9.06
N ARG A 127 -4.04 10.67 8.18
CA ARG A 127 -5.00 9.59 7.86
C ARG A 127 -4.75 8.95 6.50
N GLY A 128 -3.81 9.45 5.74
CA GLY A 128 -3.46 8.94 4.42
C GLY A 128 -3.17 10.05 3.43
N VAL A 129 -3.10 9.65 2.19
CA VAL A 129 -2.91 10.51 1.03
C VAL A 129 -4.13 10.43 0.11
N ALA A 130 -4.27 11.38 -0.80
CA ALA A 130 -5.22 11.29 -1.89
C ALA A 130 -4.47 11.19 -3.23
N HIS A 131 -5.12 10.58 -4.21
CA HIS A 131 -4.58 10.37 -5.54
C HIS A 131 -5.50 11.01 -6.58
N TRP A 132 -4.88 11.63 -7.57
CA TRP A 132 -5.54 12.09 -8.77
C TRP A 132 -4.75 11.67 -10.01
N SER A 133 -5.44 11.31 -11.07
CA SER A 133 -4.84 11.02 -12.36
C SER A 133 -5.74 11.55 -13.48
N ASN A 134 -5.13 12.02 -14.57
CA ASN A 134 -5.85 12.33 -15.80
C ASN A 134 -6.12 11.09 -16.68
N GLY A 135 -5.75 9.90 -16.19
CA GLY A 135 -5.92 8.63 -16.92
C GLY A 135 -4.93 8.43 -18.08
N LYS A 136 -3.94 9.31 -18.25
CA LYS A 136 -2.95 9.25 -19.35
C LYS A 136 -1.52 9.26 -18.82
N ASP A 137 -1.00 10.45 -18.55
CA ASP A 137 0.42 10.68 -18.29
C ASP A 137 0.69 11.41 -16.97
N LYS A 138 -0.35 11.90 -16.30
CA LYS A 138 -0.23 12.63 -15.03
C LYS A 138 -0.88 11.89 -13.89
N SER A 139 -0.11 11.72 -12.82
CA SER A 139 -0.55 11.15 -11.57
C SER A 139 0.04 11.98 -10.41
N ILE A 140 -0.81 12.38 -9.48
CA ILE A 140 -0.44 13.25 -8.37
C ILE A 140 -0.88 12.58 -7.07
N ILE A 141 0.06 12.47 -6.14
CA ILE A 141 -0.23 12.12 -4.75
C ILE A 141 -0.17 13.41 -3.95
N PHE A 142 -1.19 13.67 -3.16
CA PHE A 142 -1.23 14.85 -2.30
C PHE A 142 -1.67 14.51 -0.89
N MET A 143 -1.18 15.28 0.06
CA MET A 143 -1.46 15.14 1.47
C MET A 143 -1.67 16.54 2.07
N PRO A 144 -2.71 16.77 2.90
CA PRO A 144 -2.80 17.99 3.68
C PRO A 144 -1.69 18.00 4.74
N THR A 145 -1.06 19.14 4.94
CA THR A 145 -0.10 19.37 6.03
C THR A 145 -0.75 20.22 7.12
N ASN A 146 -0.35 20.00 8.37
CA ASN A 146 -0.74 20.82 9.49
C ASN A 146 0.31 21.95 9.61
N ASN A 147 0.04 23.07 9.00
CA ASN A 147 0.78 24.33 9.23
C ASN A 147 -0.17 25.34 9.85
#